data_6e96ad4e71e3dd25d9d30e617baba880
#
_entry.id   6e96ad4e71e3dd25d9d30e617baba880
#
_cell.length_a   1.000
_cell.length_b   1.000
_cell.length_c   1.000
_cell.angle_alpha   90.00
_cell.angle_beta   90.00
_cell.angle_gamma   90.00
#
_symmetry.space_group_name_H-M   'P 1'
#
loop_
_entity.id
_entity.type
_entity.pdbx_description
1 polymer ?
#
loop_
_entity_poly.entity_id
_entity_poly.type
_entity_poly.pdbx_seq_one_letter_code
_entity_poly.pdbx_strand_id
1 'polypeptide(L)'
;ETELKLLKKRKHPEIERAFNGILDTADETFKSILMTLKTTLSSFLGAVTKEIVKTNTFTGKDLTHYKKPISLYLKVDFAQRKTLMPLFNILISSIVTELLPQEKKGKEYYKNNREIMFLLDEFTNFGRIDVVEETITFTRSFGLKYVLVIQDSNQINKTYDVNSSFWSNCKIKCFFNLTLLIFLFLLTFNN
;
A
#
# COMPACT_ATOMS: atom_id res chain seq x y z
N GLU A 1 30.83 -11.88 -0.75
CA GLU A 1 31.95 -10.92 -0.50
C GLU A 1 32.22 -9.96 -1.66
N THR A 2 32.12 -10.41 -2.91
CA THR A 2 32.47 -9.59 -4.10
C THR A 2 31.42 -8.46 -4.35
N GLU A 3 30.13 -8.72 -4.18
CA GLU A 3 29.07 -7.72 -4.33
C GLU A 3 29.08 -6.68 -3.22
N LEU A 4 29.42 -7.08 -2.02
CA LEU A 4 29.64 -6.21 -0.86
C LEU A 4 30.78 -5.21 -1.08
N LYS A 5 31.87 -5.66 -1.72
CA LYS A 5 32.99 -4.79 -2.11
C LYS A 5 32.61 -3.79 -3.22
N LEU A 6 31.65 -4.14 -4.09
CA LEU A 6 31.13 -3.23 -5.12
C LEU A 6 30.24 -2.12 -4.54
N LEU A 7 29.48 -2.40 -3.49
CA LEU A 7 28.67 -1.39 -2.78
C LEU A 7 29.57 -0.39 -2.02
N LYS A 8 30.68 -0.83 -1.44
CA LYS A 8 31.69 0.06 -0.84
C LYS A 8 32.27 1.07 -1.83
N LYS A 9 32.37 0.73 -3.13
CA LYS A 9 32.84 1.66 -4.18
C LYS A 9 31.89 2.83 -4.46
N ARG A 10 30.61 2.75 -4.08
CA ARG A 10 29.61 3.81 -4.35
C ARG A 10 29.63 4.98 -3.37
N LYS A 11 30.58 5.04 -2.43
CA LYS A 11 30.87 6.18 -1.53
C LYS A 11 29.63 6.94 -1.02
N HIS A 12 28.58 6.22 -0.61
CA HIS A 12 27.44 6.86 0.03
C HIS A 12 27.59 6.73 1.55
N PRO A 13 27.79 7.83 2.30
CA PRO A 13 28.12 7.77 3.73
C PRO A 13 27.11 7.00 4.59
N GLU A 14 25.84 7.08 4.23
CA GLU A 14 24.77 6.36 4.95
C GLU A 14 24.80 4.85 4.69
N ILE A 15 25.09 4.45 3.46
CA ILE A 15 25.28 3.04 3.10
C ILE A 15 26.49 2.47 3.85
N GLU A 16 27.56 3.23 3.93
CA GLU A 16 28.79 2.81 4.62
C GLU A 16 28.56 2.67 6.13
N ARG A 17 27.84 3.60 6.77
CA ARG A 17 27.46 3.50 8.19
C ARG A 17 26.58 2.31 8.48
N ALA A 18 25.52 2.11 7.69
CA ALA A 18 24.62 0.97 7.83
C ALA A 18 25.36 -0.35 7.67
N PHE A 19 26.30 -0.40 6.71
CA PHE A 19 27.10 -1.59 6.45
C PHE A 19 28.08 -1.91 7.58
N ASN A 20 28.78 -0.91 8.09
CA ASN A 20 29.72 -1.10 9.21
C ASN A 20 28.97 -1.56 10.46
N GLY A 21 27.80 -0.97 10.76
CA GLY A 21 26.95 -1.43 11.87
C GLY A 21 26.50 -2.90 11.75
N ILE A 22 26.30 -3.40 10.54
CA ILE A 22 25.95 -4.81 10.30
C ILE A 22 27.16 -5.73 10.40
N LEU A 23 28.33 -5.29 9.92
CA LEU A 23 29.57 -6.08 9.95
C LEU A 23 30.14 -6.26 11.37
N ASP A 24 29.84 -5.32 12.27
CA ASP A 24 30.25 -5.38 13.68
C ASP A 24 29.37 -6.30 14.53
N THR A 25 28.33 -6.91 13.93
CA THR A 25 27.45 -7.85 14.65
C THR A 25 28.01 -9.26 14.64
N ALA A 26 27.68 -10.06 15.67
CA ALA A 26 28.08 -11.46 15.75
C ALA A 26 27.58 -12.25 14.52
N ASP A 27 28.35 -13.22 14.06
CA ASP A 27 28.11 -14.01 12.84
C ASP A 27 26.71 -14.60 12.74
N GLU A 28 26.14 -15.08 13.85
CA GLU A 28 24.77 -15.63 13.87
C GLU A 28 23.72 -14.54 13.63
N THR A 29 23.90 -13.39 14.27
CA THR A 29 23.00 -12.23 14.08
C THR A 29 23.09 -11.71 12.64
N PHE A 30 24.28 -11.63 12.09
CA PHE A 30 24.50 -11.24 10.70
C PHE A 30 23.79 -12.20 9.72
N LYS A 31 23.92 -13.50 9.90
CA LYS A 31 23.22 -14.51 9.08
C LYS A 31 21.70 -14.38 9.18
N SER A 32 21.17 -14.14 10.38
CA SER A 32 19.74 -13.93 10.61
C SER A 32 19.24 -12.68 9.90
N ILE A 33 19.96 -11.57 9.99
CA ILE A 33 19.65 -10.31 9.29
C ILE A 33 19.64 -10.53 7.76
N LEU A 34 20.66 -11.21 7.23
CA LEU A 34 20.73 -11.51 5.80
C LEU A 34 19.60 -12.43 5.34
N MET A 35 19.20 -13.39 6.15
CA MET A 35 18.10 -14.29 5.81
C MET A 35 16.77 -13.52 5.78
N THR A 36 16.53 -12.66 6.75
CA THR A 36 15.35 -11.79 6.79
C THR A 36 15.33 -10.86 5.58
N LEU A 37 16.45 -10.21 5.27
CA LEU A 37 16.59 -9.35 4.11
C LEU A 37 16.31 -10.08 2.79
N LYS A 38 16.89 -11.26 2.61
CA LYS A 38 16.64 -12.10 1.43
C LYS A 38 15.17 -12.48 1.31
N THR A 39 14.54 -12.88 2.40
CA THR A 39 13.13 -13.26 2.42
C THR A 39 12.25 -12.06 2.05
N THR A 40 12.50 -10.90 2.65
CA THR A 40 11.75 -9.67 2.35
C THR A 40 11.93 -9.23 0.89
N LEU A 41 13.17 -9.26 0.40
CA LEU A 41 13.47 -8.85 -0.98
C LEU A 41 13.08 -9.91 -2.03
N SER A 42 12.82 -11.15 -1.66
CA SER A 42 12.48 -12.22 -2.61
C SER A 42 11.29 -11.87 -3.49
N SER A 43 10.28 -11.18 -2.92
CA SER A 43 9.09 -10.70 -3.64
C SER A 43 9.43 -9.72 -4.76
N PHE A 44 10.53 -8.98 -4.63
CA PHE A 44 10.96 -7.96 -5.61
C PHE A 44 11.96 -8.48 -6.62
N LEU A 45 12.57 -9.64 -6.37
CA LEU A 45 13.62 -10.21 -7.22
C LEU A 45 13.05 -11.14 -8.30
N GLY A 46 11.77 -11.48 -8.23
CA GLY A 46 11.09 -12.34 -9.21
C GLY A 46 11.08 -11.75 -10.63
N ALA A 47 11.06 -12.62 -11.64
CA ALA A 47 11.03 -12.19 -13.04
C ALA A 47 9.79 -11.34 -13.36
N VAL A 48 8.63 -11.72 -12.83
CA VAL A 48 7.36 -10.98 -12.99
C VAL A 48 7.46 -9.58 -12.41
N THR A 49 7.98 -9.44 -11.18
CA THR A 49 8.14 -8.14 -10.55
C THR A 49 9.11 -7.25 -11.32
N LYS A 50 10.24 -7.81 -11.76
CA LYS A 50 11.21 -7.08 -12.57
C LYS A 50 10.61 -6.54 -13.85
N GLU A 51 9.75 -7.29 -14.50
CA GLU A 51 9.09 -6.84 -15.73
C GLU A 51 8.05 -5.75 -15.45
N ILE A 52 7.26 -5.89 -14.39
CA ILE A 52 6.25 -4.88 -14.00
C ILE A 52 6.90 -3.53 -13.66
N VAL A 53 8.00 -3.52 -12.93
CA VAL A 53 8.66 -2.27 -12.48
C VAL A 53 9.62 -1.67 -13.50
N LYS A 54 9.83 -2.32 -14.64
CA LYS A 54 10.78 -1.89 -15.67
C LYS A 54 10.37 -0.60 -16.37
N THR A 55 9.08 -0.41 -16.54
CA THR A 55 8.52 0.77 -17.19
C THR A 55 7.42 1.37 -16.35
N ASN A 56 7.35 2.70 -16.31
CA ASN A 56 6.23 3.43 -15.70
C ASN A 56 5.27 3.87 -16.81
N THR A 57 4.05 3.33 -16.79
CA THR A 57 3.03 3.61 -17.81
C THR A 57 1.99 4.62 -17.38
N PHE A 58 1.87 4.88 -16.07
CA PHE A 58 0.97 5.89 -15.51
C PHE A 58 1.47 6.38 -14.15
N THR A 59 0.97 7.52 -13.72
CA THR A 59 1.19 8.11 -12.41
C THR A 59 -0.12 8.25 -11.66
N GLY A 60 -0.09 8.42 -10.34
CA GLY A 60 -1.31 8.69 -9.56
C GLY A 60 -2.03 9.94 -10.05
N LYS A 61 -1.30 10.96 -10.51
CA LYS A 61 -1.87 12.20 -11.06
C LYS A 61 -2.67 11.97 -12.34
N ASP A 62 -2.31 11.00 -13.16
CA ASP A 62 -3.05 10.68 -14.38
C ASP A 62 -4.49 10.27 -14.07
N LEU A 63 -4.72 9.63 -12.92
CA LEU A 63 -6.06 9.22 -12.47
C LEU A 63 -6.99 10.43 -12.25
N THR A 64 -6.45 11.58 -11.84
CA THR A 64 -7.22 12.81 -11.61
C THR A 64 -7.30 13.73 -12.80
N HIS A 65 -6.26 13.80 -13.63
CA HIS A 65 -6.10 14.81 -14.67
C HIS A 65 -6.42 14.32 -16.09
N TYR A 66 -6.63 13.04 -16.29
CA TYR A 66 -6.94 12.51 -17.62
C TYR A 66 -8.27 13.06 -18.17
N LYS A 67 -8.35 13.31 -19.49
CA LYS A 67 -9.53 13.92 -20.12
C LYS A 67 -10.84 13.16 -19.88
N LYS A 68 -10.76 11.82 -19.80
CA LYS A 68 -11.91 10.93 -19.54
C LYS A 68 -11.78 10.23 -18.18
N PRO A 69 -12.87 9.79 -17.56
CA PRO A 69 -12.80 8.90 -16.39
C PRO A 69 -11.97 7.66 -16.69
N ILE A 70 -11.10 7.28 -15.75
CA ILE A 70 -10.25 6.10 -15.85
C ILE A 70 -10.69 5.11 -14.77
N SER A 71 -10.70 3.83 -15.12
CA SER A 71 -10.78 2.73 -14.16
C SER A 71 -9.49 1.93 -14.22
N LEU A 72 -8.77 1.87 -13.12
CA LEU A 72 -7.57 1.05 -12.97
C LEU A 72 -7.94 -0.23 -12.23
N TYR A 73 -7.77 -1.37 -12.90
CA TYR A 73 -8.00 -2.69 -12.30
C TYR A 73 -6.66 -3.33 -11.95
N LEU A 74 -6.44 -3.55 -10.66
CA LEU A 74 -5.28 -4.27 -10.15
C LEU A 74 -5.71 -5.68 -9.76
N LYS A 75 -5.28 -6.66 -10.53
CA LYS A 75 -5.63 -8.07 -10.30
C LYS A 75 -4.38 -8.85 -9.93
N VAL A 76 -4.47 -9.60 -8.84
CA VAL A 76 -3.42 -10.51 -8.38
C VAL A 76 -3.96 -11.93 -8.40
N ASP A 77 -3.24 -12.85 -9.02
CA ASP A 77 -3.59 -14.27 -8.99
C ASP A 77 -3.46 -14.81 -7.57
N PHE A 78 -4.43 -15.62 -7.17
CA PHE A 78 -4.46 -16.23 -5.84
C PHE A 78 -3.17 -17.00 -5.52
N ALA A 79 -2.64 -17.73 -6.47
CA ALA A 79 -1.40 -18.50 -6.30
C ALA A 79 -0.17 -17.61 -6.03
N GLN A 80 -0.16 -16.37 -6.56
CA GLN A 80 0.95 -15.43 -6.43
C GLN A 80 0.72 -14.39 -5.34
N ARG A 81 -0.43 -14.41 -4.68
CA ARG A 81 -0.85 -13.37 -3.74
C ARG A 81 0.22 -13.09 -2.67
N LYS A 82 0.68 -14.12 -1.96
CA LYS A 82 1.68 -13.94 -0.88
C LYS A 82 2.97 -13.27 -1.36
N THR A 83 3.39 -13.57 -2.57
CA THR A 83 4.62 -13.01 -3.16
C THR A 83 4.44 -11.57 -3.63
N LEU A 84 3.27 -11.25 -4.19
CA LEU A 84 3.03 -9.94 -4.80
C LEU A 84 2.40 -8.91 -3.86
N MET A 85 1.89 -9.31 -2.68
CA MET A 85 1.28 -8.37 -1.73
C MET A 85 2.20 -7.21 -1.32
N PRO A 86 3.48 -7.40 -1.02
CA PRO A 86 4.36 -6.27 -0.69
C PRO A 86 4.45 -5.26 -1.83
N LEU A 87 4.53 -5.73 -3.07
CA LEU A 87 4.53 -4.85 -4.26
C LEU A 87 3.20 -4.11 -4.40
N PHE A 88 2.10 -4.81 -4.19
CA PHE A 88 0.75 -4.23 -4.24
C PHE A 88 0.56 -3.13 -3.19
N ASN A 89 1.03 -3.37 -1.96
CA ASN A 89 0.98 -2.38 -0.90
C ASN A 89 1.81 -1.13 -1.23
N ILE A 90 3.00 -1.30 -1.80
CA ILE A 90 3.83 -0.19 -2.27
C ILE A 90 3.12 0.58 -3.37
N LEU A 91 2.50 -0.09 -4.33
CA LEU A 91 1.76 0.54 -5.42
C LEU A 91 0.60 1.38 -4.91
N ILE A 92 -0.26 0.80 -4.04
CA ILE A 92 -1.37 1.53 -3.42
C ILE A 92 -0.84 2.73 -2.61
N SER A 93 0.19 2.52 -1.80
CA SER A 93 0.80 3.59 -1.00
C SER A 93 1.36 4.70 -1.87
N SER A 94 2.02 4.37 -2.96
CA SER A 94 2.56 5.35 -3.91
C SER A 94 1.45 6.16 -4.58
N ILE A 95 0.39 5.50 -5.05
CA ILE A 95 -0.75 6.18 -5.67
C ILE A 95 -1.43 7.12 -4.65
N VAL A 96 -1.74 6.65 -3.45
CA VAL A 96 -2.39 7.46 -2.42
C VAL A 96 -1.50 8.65 -2.05
N THR A 97 -0.21 8.43 -1.80
CA THR A 97 0.73 9.49 -1.42
C THR A 97 0.89 10.54 -2.52
N GLU A 98 0.90 10.12 -3.78
CA GLU A 98 0.99 11.05 -4.91
C GLU A 98 -0.27 11.90 -5.08
N LEU A 99 -1.43 11.36 -4.71
CA LEU A 99 -2.71 12.04 -4.76
C LEU A 99 -2.93 12.99 -3.57
N LEU A 100 -2.21 12.76 -2.46
CA LEU A 100 -2.25 13.67 -1.32
C LEU A 100 -1.46 14.96 -1.65
N PRO A 101 -2.01 16.13 -1.36
CA PRO A 101 -1.29 17.38 -1.58
C PRO A 101 -0.09 17.48 -0.65
N GLN A 102 1.04 17.82 -1.19
CA GLN A 102 2.27 18.09 -0.42
C GLN A 102 2.21 19.41 0.36
N GLU A 103 1.31 20.31 -0.01
CA GLU A 103 1.03 21.56 0.67
C GLU A 103 -0.47 21.68 0.93
N LYS A 104 -0.87 22.43 1.96
CA LYS A 104 -2.27 22.77 2.23
C LYS A 104 -2.82 23.64 1.07
N LYS A 105 -3.14 23.01 -0.03
CA LYS A 105 -3.78 23.68 -1.16
C LYS A 105 -5.24 23.88 -0.81
N GLY A 106 -5.75 25.09 -1.05
CA GLY A 106 -7.11 25.47 -0.70
C GLY A 106 -8.18 24.64 -1.45
N LYS A 107 -9.41 24.75 -1.01
CA LYS A 107 -10.58 24.02 -1.58
C LYS A 107 -10.69 24.12 -3.12
N GLU A 108 -10.12 25.14 -3.72
CA GLU A 108 -10.16 25.39 -5.16
C GLU A 108 -9.33 24.39 -5.97
N TYR A 109 -8.23 23.89 -5.40
CA TYR A 109 -7.42 22.84 -6.01
C TYR A 109 -8.21 21.54 -6.20
N TYR A 110 -9.05 21.19 -5.21
CA TYR A 110 -9.87 19.97 -5.26
C TYR A 110 -11.14 20.13 -6.10
N LYS A 111 -11.57 21.38 -6.36
CA LYS A 111 -12.72 21.67 -7.20
C LYS A 111 -12.52 21.29 -8.67
N ASN A 112 -11.26 21.29 -9.12
CA ASN A 112 -10.88 21.00 -10.50
C ASN A 112 -10.35 19.59 -10.70
N ASN A 113 -10.14 18.81 -9.62
CA ASN A 113 -9.63 17.46 -9.69
C ASN A 113 -10.79 16.46 -9.52
N ARG A 114 -10.74 15.37 -10.27
CA ARG A 114 -11.72 14.30 -10.13
C ARG A 114 -11.57 13.61 -8.79
N GLU A 115 -12.70 13.24 -8.21
CA GLU A 115 -12.72 12.33 -7.08
C GLU A 115 -12.26 10.94 -7.52
N ILE A 116 -11.50 10.27 -6.66
CA ILE A 116 -11.05 8.91 -6.88
C ILE A 116 -11.68 8.00 -5.86
N MET A 117 -12.20 6.89 -6.34
CA MET A 117 -12.71 5.82 -5.50
C MET A 117 -11.76 4.64 -5.53
N PHE A 118 -11.26 4.26 -4.37
CA PHE A 118 -10.54 3.01 -4.16
C PHE A 118 -11.55 1.94 -3.73
N LEU A 119 -11.82 1.00 -4.61
CA LEU A 119 -12.61 -0.20 -4.28
C LEU A 119 -11.63 -1.32 -3.94
N LEU A 120 -11.49 -1.63 -2.67
CA LEU A 120 -10.57 -2.64 -2.14
C LEU A 120 -11.38 -3.88 -1.75
N ASP A 121 -11.53 -4.78 -2.71
CA ASP A 121 -12.21 -6.06 -2.51
C ASP A 121 -11.33 -7.01 -1.70
N GLU A 122 -11.92 -7.73 -0.76
CA GLU A 122 -11.19 -8.54 0.21
C GLU A 122 -10.05 -7.78 0.91
N PHE A 123 -10.34 -6.54 1.35
CA PHE A 123 -9.35 -5.58 1.84
C PHE A 123 -8.32 -6.16 2.81
N THR A 124 -8.75 -6.98 3.75
CA THR A 124 -7.87 -7.59 4.75
C THR A 124 -6.89 -8.62 4.18
N ASN A 125 -7.17 -9.13 2.99
CA ASN A 125 -6.29 -10.07 2.30
C ASN A 125 -5.01 -9.41 1.75
N PHE A 126 -4.98 -8.10 1.64
CA PHE A 126 -3.77 -7.35 1.27
C PHE A 126 -2.76 -7.23 2.41
N GLY A 127 -3.10 -7.70 3.61
CA GLY A 127 -2.36 -7.41 4.81
C GLY A 127 -2.56 -5.95 5.25
N ARG A 128 -1.66 -5.45 6.07
CA ARG A 128 -1.74 -4.07 6.55
C ARG A 128 -1.25 -3.09 5.49
N ILE A 129 -2.08 -2.12 5.12
CA ILE A 129 -1.77 -1.00 4.23
C ILE A 129 -1.83 0.26 5.08
N ASP A 130 -0.71 0.62 5.69
CA ASP A 130 -0.65 1.72 6.67
C ASP A 130 -1.17 3.03 6.10
N VAL A 131 -0.85 3.37 4.85
CA VAL A 131 -1.31 4.61 4.21
C VAL A 131 -2.84 4.70 4.16
N VAL A 132 -3.57 3.60 4.02
CA VAL A 132 -5.05 3.62 4.01
C VAL A 132 -5.57 3.89 5.41
N GLU A 133 -5.00 3.26 6.44
CA GLU A 133 -5.36 3.49 7.84
C GLU A 133 -5.09 4.93 8.27
N GLU A 134 -3.93 5.46 7.94
CA GLU A 134 -3.52 6.81 8.27
C GLU A 134 -4.38 7.87 7.56
N THR A 135 -4.70 7.62 6.29
CA THR A 135 -5.35 8.62 5.46
C THR A 135 -6.86 8.60 5.51
N ILE A 136 -7.49 7.49 5.90
CA ILE A 136 -8.96 7.35 5.89
C ILE A 136 -9.69 8.43 6.69
N THR A 137 -9.03 9.01 7.69
CA THR A 137 -9.58 10.06 8.55
C THR A 137 -9.76 11.40 7.81
N PHE A 138 -8.92 11.69 6.82
CA PHE A 138 -8.86 13.00 6.17
C PHE A 138 -8.93 12.98 4.65
N THR A 139 -8.88 11.81 4.01
CA THR A 139 -8.91 11.68 2.53
C THR A 139 -10.15 12.29 1.88
N ARG A 140 -11.26 12.38 2.62
CA ARG A 140 -12.48 13.05 2.16
C ARG A 140 -12.22 14.48 1.68
N SER A 141 -11.40 15.24 2.42
CA SER A 141 -11.08 16.63 2.07
C SER A 141 -10.24 16.71 0.79
N PHE A 142 -9.67 15.60 0.34
CA PHE A 142 -8.84 15.50 -0.86
C PHE A 142 -9.53 14.80 -2.04
N GLY A 143 -10.83 14.53 -1.92
CA GLY A 143 -11.60 13.87 -2.97
C GLY A 143 -11.25 12.38 -3.12
N LEU A 144 -10.63 11.77 -2.12
CA LEU A 144 -10.39 10.33 -2.09
C LEU A 144 -11.47 9.62 -1.29
N LYS A 145 -12.03 8.56 -1.85
CA LYS A 145 -13.08 7.74 -1.24
C LYS A 145 -12.63 6.29 -1.18
N TYR A 146 -12.92 5.64 -0.08
CA TYR A 146 -12.63 4.22 0.09
C TYR A 146 -13.93 3.42 0.18
N VAL A 147 -13.98 2.33 -0.54
CA VAL A 147 -14.94 1.24 -0.43
C VAL A 147 -14.16 0.01 -0.03
N LEU A 148 -14.28 -0.40 1.22
CA LEU A 148 -13.59 -1.55 1.76
C LEU A 148 -14.58 -2.71 1.87
N VAL A 149 -14.28 -3.80 1.20
CA VAL A 149 -15.08 -5.02 1.26
C VAL A 149 -14.33 -6.04 2.12
N ILE A 150 -15.01 -6.58 3.11
CA ILE A 150 -14.47 -7.59 4.02
C ILE A 150 -15.49 -8.70 4.24
N GLN A 151 -15.02 -9.88 4.54
CA GLN A 151 -15.90 -11.03 4.80
C GLN A 151 -16.29 -11.13 6.28
N ASP A 152 -15.43 -10.68 7.18
CA ASP A 152 -15.64 -10.76 8.62
C ASP A 152 -15.01 -9.55 9.32
N SER A 153 -15.73 -8.96 10.26
CA SER A 153 -15.27 -7.83 11.08
C SER A 153 -13.99 -8.17 11.87
N ASN A 154 -13.86 -9.41 12.31
CA ASN A 154 -12.65 -9.85 13.02
C ASN A 154 -11.39 -9.81 12.15
N GLN A 155 -11.52 -9.85 10.82
CA GLN A 155 -10.38 -9.73 9.93
C GLN A 155 -9.72 -8.35 10.04
N ILE A 156 -10.52 -7.27 10.15
CA ILE A 156 -9.97 -5.92 10.40
C ILE A 156 -9.25 -5.88 11.74
N ASN A 157 -9.89 -6.40 12.80
CA ASN A 157 -9.31 -6.38 14.13
C ASN A 157 -7.98 -7.15 14.22
N LYS A 158 -7.86 -8.24 13.47
CA LYS A 158 -6.60 -9.02 13.40
C LYS A 158 -5.50 -8.32 12.60
N THR A 159 -5.86 -7.54 11.59
CA THR A 159 -4.90 -6.92 10.67
C THR A 159 -4.48 -5.53 11.17
N TYR A 160 -5.43 -4.75 11.73
CA TYR A 160 -5.25 -3.33 12.04
C TYR A 160 -5.42 -2.96 13.51
N ASP A 161 -5.76 -3.91 14.37
CA ASP A 161 -6.14 -3.68 15.77
C ASP A 161 -7.64 -3.38 15.97
N VAL A 162 -8.13 -3.70 17.18
CA VAL A 162 -9.53 -3.50 17.61
C VAL A 162 -9.91 -2.01 17.60
N ASN A 163 -8.95 -1.14 17.92
CA ASN A 163 -9.12 0.31 17.98
C ASN A 163 -8.84 1.01 16.64
N SER A 164 -8.78 0.28 15.54
CA SER A 164 -8.49 0.87 14.24
C SER A 164 -9.50 1.94 13.83
N SER A 165 -9.03 2.94 13.14
CA SER A 165 -9.84 4.09 12.72
C SER A 165 -10.91 3.76 11.65
N PHE A 166 -10.90 2.55 11.10
CA PHE A 166 -11.85 2.14 10.04
C PHE A 166 -13.31 2.21 10.50
N TRP A 167 -13.59 1.70 11.71
CA TRP A 167 -14.96 1.67 12.22
C TRP A 167 -15.57 3.05 12.46
N SER A 168 -14.77 4.01 12.91
CA SER A 168 -15.23 5.38 13.17
C SER A 168 -15.31 6.24 11.91
N ASN A 169 -14.43 6.00 10.93
CA ASN A 169 -14.32 6.84 9.74
C ASN A 169 -15.16 6.36 8.56
N CYS A 170 -15.51 5.08 8.50
CA CYS A 170 -16.46 4.59 7.52
C CYS A 170 -17.89 4.86 7.96
N LYS A 171 -18.51 5.89 7.39
CA LYS A 171 -19.86 6.34 7.81
C LYS A 171 -20.97 5.42 7.37
N ILE A 172 -20.84 4.77 6.24
CA ILE A 172 -21.83 3.80 5.76
C ILE A 172 -21.26 2.41 5.95
N LYS A 173 -22.01 1.56 6.62
CA LYS A 173 -21.69 0.16 6.85
C LYS A 173 -22.87 -0.65 6.35
N CYS A 174 -22.62 -1.46 5.33
CA CYS A 174 -23.64 -2.35 4.75
C CYS A 174 -23.29 -3.78 5.15
N PHE A 175 -24.22 -4.44 5.80
CA PHE A 175 -24.07 -5.84 6.20
C PHE A 175 -24.98 -6.70 5.33
N PHE A 176 -24.42 -7.69 4.68
CA PHE A 176 -25.17 -8.68 3.91
C PHE A 176 -25.03 -10.03 4.60
N ASN A 177 -26.15 -10.51 5.13
CA ASN A 177 -26.20 -11.85 5.71
C ASN A 177 -26.79 -12.81 4.66
N LEU A 178 -25.92 -13.42 3.88
CA LEU A 178 -26.26 -14.58 3.06
C LEU A 178 -25.74 -15.80 3.78
N THR A 179 -26.50 -16.35 4.64
CA THR A 179 -26.40 -17.61 5.45
C THR A 179 -24.99 -18.17 5.80
N LEU A 180 -23.91 -17.71 5.15
CA LEU A 180 -22.51 -18.11 5.36
C LEU A 180 -21.46 -17.04 5.00
N LEU A 181 -21.86 -15.89 4.43
CA LEU A 181 -20.92 -14.84 4.01
C LEU A 181 -21.44 -13.48 4.50
N ILE A 182 -20.75 -12.89 5.44
CA ILE A 182 -20.98 -11.50 5.85
C ILE A 182 -20.14 -10.62 4.96
N PHE A 183 -20.75 -9.91 4.01
CA PHE A 183 -20.10 -8.83 3.29
C PHE A 183 -20.32 -7.54 4.05
N LEU A 184 -19.25 -6.89 4.45
CA LEU A 184 -19.31 -5.57 5.04
C LEU A 184 -18.70 -4.58 4.07
N PHE A 185 -19.50 -3.64 3.58
CA PHE A 185 -19.04 -2.50 2.82
C PHE A 185 -18.82 -1.33 3.77
N LEU A 186 -17.62 -0.81 3.81
CA LEU A 186 -17.26 0.38 4.56
C LEU A 186 -17.02 1.51 3.56
N LEU A 187 -17.86 2.53 3.62
CA LEU A 187 -17.84 3.63 2.66
C LEU A 187 -17.48 4.94 3.35
N THR A 188 -16.55 5.67 2.75
CA THR A 188 -16.25 7.06 3.13
C THR A 188 -16.89 8.00 2.12
N PHE A 189 -17.89 8.80 2.54
CA PHE A 189 -18.53 9.77 1.67
C PHE A 189 -18.32 11.21 2.15
N ASN A 190 -18.38 12.14 1.22
CA ASN A 190 -18.57 13.55 1.52
C ASN A 190 -20.02 13.81 1.94
N ASN A 191 -20.22 14.54 3.02
CA ASN A 191 -21.47 15.24 3.28
C ASN A 191 -21.43 16.55 2.52
#